data_2964143a40ae14a8199cef12de120504
#
_entry.id   2964143a40ae14a8199cef12de120504
#
_cell.length_a   1.000
_cell.length_b   1.000
_cell.length_c   1.000
_cell.angle_alpha   90.00
_cell.angle_beta   90.00
_cell.angle_gamma   90.00
#
_symmetry.space_group_name_H-M   'P 1'
#
loop_
_entity.id
_entity.type
_entity.pdbx_description
1 polymer ?
#
loop_
_entity_poly.entity_id
_entity_poly.type
_entity_poly.pdbx_seq_one_letter_code
_entity_poly.pdbx_strand_id
1 'polypeptide(L)'
;MAMRITKFLAAAILLVMLAGAAAGAPVPITPLVNLPPAILTTKITNLALSTLVTMGDVEGTTFGASRNQLVALDAEGKVTRSLAIPIEQPAGISAYTAGRAIIGDAGTSSVFSVDIRSGQAVKLLDLRATQAGNLIAGDILKSGRLLSVAFDGKYVYVAISAGYSSSIFAIDPATNRALMQTWSPGDEPTAMQFTAGNLYVLDGEHGQLRLYDSSFKLSLQSIDLTVPDAKGIVIRGNEVRVLSPTERSITLIKPDLSLLKVQQVEPVWRPIDVIIGPILTLARQYALLICGDVAESGYDEFWNDTVWMYKSLIDAGYKENNIYVLYGWGNDYISANPNYKHPSKVTDFPATVAWVNKVLNGLKNGDSSIGVNKLTANDSLFVWVFDHGGGGNPAYFCLRDGVYYDSDFANSLNPLPYSKRAIFMQQCRSGGFLDNVQNERSFVSTACLWSENAHRADAEYESYGGKIYHHGEYNYYIISALAGKTATGASVNADGNGDGRISAREMHLFMSSRENQPETPQIWDNFGIGNGFVVK
;
A
#
# COMPACT_ATOMS: atom_id res chain seq x y z
N MET A 1 -17.97 16.37 -43.37
CA MET A 1 -17.92 17.25 -42.17
C MET A 1 -17.36 16.51 -40.94
N ALA A 2 -17.64 15.24 -40.73
CA ALA A 2 -17.11 14.44 -39.62
C ALA A 2 -15.58 14.23 -39.61
N MET A 3 -14.94 14.20 -40.77
CA MET A 3 -13.47 13.95 -40.89
C MET A 3 -12.58 15.16 -40.54
N ARG A 4 -13.16 16.38 -40.41
CA ARG A 4 -12.41 17.57 -39.96
C ARG A 4 -12.43 17.74 -38.43
N ILE A 5 -13.46 17.22 -37.75
CA ILE A 5 -13.58 17.29 -36.28
C ILE A 5 -12.59 16.36 -35.61
N THR A 6 -12.34 15.18 -36.18
CA THR A 6 -11.38 14.19 -35.63
C THR A 6 -9.93 14.69 -35.70
N LYS A 7 -9.56 15.47 -36.73
CA LYS A 7 -8.22 16.04 -36.83
C LYS A 7 -7.98 17.23 -35.89
N PHE A 8 -9.03 17.98 -35.55
CA PHE A 8 -8.94 19.07 -34.57
C PHE A 8 -8.85 18.53 -33.13
N LEU A 9 -9.55 17.46 -32.83
CA LEU A 9 -9.44 16.79 -31.50
C LEU A 9 -8.05 16.16 -31.30
N ALA A 10 -7.49 15.52 -32.34
CA ALA A 10 -6.15 14.94 -32.29
C ALA A 10 -5.06 16.02 -32.17
N ALA A 11 -5.20 17.16 -32.79
CA ALA A 11 -4.27 18.29 -32.69
C ALA A 11 -4.37 18.99 -31.32
N ALA A 12 -5.56 19.09 -30.74
CA ALA A 12 -5.75 19.63 -29.38
C ALA A 12 -5.18 18.70 -28.32
N ILE A 13 -5.32 17.38 -28.47
CA ILE A 13 -4.72 16.37 -27.56
C ILE A 13 -3.18 16.38 -27.69
N LEU A 14 -2.64 16.56 -28.92
CA LEU A 14 -1.18 16.63 -29.11
C LEU A 14 -0.58 17.95 -28.58
N LEU A 15 -1.30 19.07 -28.67
CA LEU A 15 -0.84 20.36 -28.12
C LEU A 15 -0.86 20.39 -26.59
N VAL A 16 -1.80 19.67 -25.98
CA VAL A 16 -1.86 19.48 -24.52
C VAL A 16 -0.73 18.57 -24.02
N MET A 17 -0.30 17.58 -24.83
CA MET A 17 0.85 16.75 -24.50
C MET A 17 2.21 17.47 -24.59
N LEU A 18 2.33 18.50 -25.44
CA LEU A 18 3.56 19.28 -25.60
C LEU A 18 3.71 20.41 -24.58
N ALA A 19 2.62 20.90 -24.00
CA ALA A 19 2.66 21.92 -22.95
C ALA A 19 2.99 21.35 -21.55
N GLY A 20 2.94 20.02 -21.38
CA GLY A 20 3.27 19.33 -20.12
C GLY A 20 4.77 19.07 -19.88
N ALA A 21 5.64 19.41 -20.84
CA ALA A 21 7.07 19.08 -20.77
C ALA A 21 7.93 20.07 -19.95
N ALA A 22 7.32 21.05 -19.28
CA ALA A 22 8.02 21.99 -18.40
C ALA A 22 7.66 21.77 -16.91
N ALA A 23 7.36 20.54 -16.51
CA ALA A 23 7.31 20.19 -15.08
C ALA A 23 8.74 20.06 -14.56
N GLY A 24 9.11 20.92 -13.62
CA GLY A 24 10.43 20.92 -12.96
C GLY A 24 10.80 19.54 -12.44
N ALA A 25 12.10 19.33 -12.23
CA ALA A 25 12.65 18.10 -11.67
C ALA A 25 11.83 17.64 -10.44
N PRO A 26 11.61 16.34 -10.27
CA PRO A 26 10.90 15.83 -9.09
C PRO A 26 11.62 16.33 -7.84
N VAL A 27 10.89 17.06 -7.00
CA VAL A 27 11.39 17.48 -5.69
C VAL A 27 11.69 16.18 -4.93
N PRO A 28 12.90 16.00 -4.39
CA PRO A 28 13.20 14.81 -3.61
C PRO A 28 12.21 14.74 -2.44
N ILE A 29 11.48 13.63 -2.35
CA ILE A 29 10.61 13.35 -1.22
C ILE A 29 11.57 13.13 -0.04
N THR A 30 11.64 14.11 0.84
CA THR A 30 12.38 13.95 2.09
C THR A 30 11.67 12.86 2.89
N PRO A 31 12.37 11.81 3.34
CA PRO A 31 11.72 10.72 4.09
C PRO A 31 11.02 11.28 5.33
N LEU A 32 9.85 10.69 5.64
CA LEU A 32 9.15 10.98 6.89
C LEU A 32 10.04 10.54 8.05
N VAL A 33 10.37 11.48 8.93
CA VAL A 33 11.15 11.18 10.12
C VAL A 33 10.19 10.77 11.23
N ASN A 34 10.26 9.52 11.67
CA ASN A 34 9.54 9.08 12.86
C ASN A 34 10.17 9.71 14.09
N LEU A 35 9.36 10.47 14.81
CA LEU A 35 9.76 11.01 16.11
C LEU A 35 9.69 9.90 17.18
N PRO A 36 10.41 10.06 18.29
CA PRO A 36 10.34 9.11 19.41
C PRO A 36 8.89 8.81 19.78
N PRO A 37 8.59 7.59 20.26
CA PRO A 37 7.25 7.22 20.69
C PRO A 37 6.71 8.25 21.68
N ALA A 38 5.42 8.56 21.54
CA ALA A 38 4.73 9.42 22.47
C ALA A 38 4.74 8.81 23.88
N ILE A 39 4.85 9.65 24.90
CA ILE A 39 4.79 9.17 26.29
C ILE A 39 3.35 8.78 26.60
N LEU A 40 3.12 7.50 26.83
CA LEU A 40 1.85 6.98 27.32
C LEU A 40 1.59 7.52 28.72
N THR A 41 0.46 8.19 28.93
CA THR A 41 0.10 8.74 30.24
C THR A 41 -0.92 7.88 30.97
N THR A 42 -1.96 7.41 30.28
CA THR A 42 -3.04 6.62 30.90
C THR A 42 -3.79 5.83 29.85
N LYS A 43 -4.12 4.57 30.17
CA LYS A 43 -5.00 3.74 29.34
C LYS A 43 -6.33 3.50 30.09
N ILE A 44 -7.43 3.93 29.50
CA ILE A 44 -8.79 3.73 30.01
C ILE A 44 -9.38 2.53 29.27
N THR A 45 -9.77 1.49 30.00
CA THR A 45 -10.41 0.30 29.42
C THR A 45 -11.87 0.23 29.83
N ASN A 46 -12.76 0.08 28.83
CA ASN A 46 -14.19 -0.08 29.07
C ASN A 46 -14.81 -0.96 27.97
N LEU A 47 -15.61 -1.95 28.37
CA LEU A 47 -16.27 -2.86 27.43
C LEU A 47 -17.14 -2.12 26.39
N ALA A 48 -17.79 -1.01 26.77
CA ALA A 48 -18.60 -0.21 25.85
C ALA A 48 -17.77 0.40 24.69
N LEU A 49 -16.47 0.57 24.86
CA LEU A 49 -15.58 1.12 23.81
C LEU A 49 -15.37 0.14 22.64
N SER A 50 -15.59 -1.14 22.84
CA SER A 50 -15.43 -2.16 21.78
C SER A 50 -16.46 -2.04 20.66
N THR A 51 -17.56 -1.36 20.89
CA THR A 51 -18.62 -1.15 19.88
C THR A 51 -18.43 0.13 19.08
N LEU A 52 -17.54 1.01 19.52
CA LEU A 52 -17.28 2.27 18.85
C LEU A 52 -16.35 2.04 17.65
N VAL A 53 -16.69 2.63 16.54
CA VAL A 53 -15.88 2.54 15.29
C VAL A 53 -15.17 3.85 14.97
N THR A 54 -15.54 4.94 15.64
CA THR A 54 -14.86 6.24 15.53
C THR A 54 -15.08 7.09 16.78
N MET A 55 -14.24 8.10 16.98
CA MET A 55 -14.33 9.06 18.08
C MET A 55 -13.86 10.44 17.60
N GLY A 56 -14.44 11.50 18.16
CA GLY A 56 -14.05 12.88 17.85
C GLY A 56 -14.43 13.85 18.96
N ASP A 57 -13.96 15.10 18.84
CA ASP A 57 -14.32 16.21 19.73
C ASP A 57 -15.44 17.07 19.14
N VAL A 58 -16.44 17.36 19.96
CA VAL A 58 -17.47 18.33 19.61
C VAL A 58 -17.70 19.23 20.82
N GLU A 59 -17.34 20.49 20.70
CA GLU A 59 -17.50 21.51 21.75
C GLU A 59 -16.92 21.11 23.12
N GLY A 60 -15.73 20.47 23.12
CA GLY A 60 -15.08 20.02 24.34
C GLY A 60 -15.63 18.72 24.92
N THR A 61 -16.63 18.10 24.30
CA THR A 61 -17.16 16.79 24.69
C THR A 61 -16.61 15.72 23.73
N THR A 62 -16.13 14.62 24.30
CA THR A 62 -15.73 13.46 23.50
C THR A 62 -16.97 12.68 23.10
N PHE A 63 -17.16 12.49 21.80
CA PHE A 63 -18.20 11.64 21.24
C PHE A 63 -17.60 10.42 20.57
N GLY A 64 -18.23 9.26 20.76
CA GLY A 64 -17.97 8.05 20.00
C GLY A 64 -19.19 7.69 19.17
N ALA A 65 -19.00 7.03 18.02
CA ALA A 65 -20.11 6.51 17.23
C ALA A 65 -19.95 5.02 16.94
N SER A 66 -21.07 4.35 16.91
CA SER A 66 -21.26 2.99 16.44
C SER A 66 -22.48 2.94 15.51
N ARG A 67 -22.81 1.77 14.98
CA ARG A 67 -23.97 1.61 14.10
C ARG A 67 -25.24 2.20 14.74
N ASN A 68 -25.83 3.18 14.08
CA ASN A 68 -27.06 3.88 14.49
C ASN A 68 -27.03 4.55 15.89
N GLN A 69 -25.83 4.78 16.44
CA GLN A 69 -25.69 5.33 17.78
C GLN A 69 -24.57 6.35 17.87
N LEU A 70 -24.83 7.46 18.55
CA LEU A 70 -23.85 8.46 18.98
C LEU A 70 -23.84 8.51 20.51
N VAL A 71 -22.68 8.40 21.13
CA VAL A 71 -22.53 8.43 22.57
C VAL A 71 -21.61 9.56 23.01
N ALA A 72 -21.96 10.24 24.10
CA ALA A 72 -21.05 11.15 24.79
C ALA A 72 -20.28 10.39 25.87
N LEU A 73 -18.98 10.64 25.97
CA LEU A 73 -18.07 10.01 26.91
C LEU A 73 -17.53 11.04 27.91
N ASP A 74 -17.42 10.63 29.18
CA ASP A 74 -16.69 11.41 30.18
C ASP A 74 -15.17 11.23 30.07
N ALA A 75 -14.46 11.80 31.03
CA ALA A 75 -12.99 11.72 31.08
C ALA A 75 -12.47 10.29 31.27
N GLU A 76 -13.26 9.44 31.93
CA GLU A 76 -13.01 8.05 32.24
C GLU A 76 -13.52 7.09 31.14
N GLY A 77 -13.95 7.63 29.98
CA GLY A 77 -14.45 6.83 28.85
C GLY A 77 -15.82 6.17 29.09
N LYS A 78 -16.54 6.58 30.13
CA LYS A 78 -17.88 6.07 30.43
C LYS A 78 -18.90 6.81 29.59
N VAL A 79 -19.89 6.07 29.08
CA VAL A 79 -21.02 6.66 28.36
C VAL A 79 -21.89 7.44 29.33
N THR A 80 -21.99 8.74 29.09
CA THR A 80 -22.85 9.66 29.86
C THR A 80 -24.20 9.93 29.18
N ARG A 81 -24.25 9.78 27.87
CA ARG A 81 -25.47 9.96 27.07
C ARG A 81 -25.37 9.12 25.79
N SER A 82 -26.49 8.62 25.32
CA SER A 82 -26.62 7.89 24.08
C SER A 82 -27.78 8.46 23.25
N LEU A 83 -27.55 8.61 21.95
CA LEU A 83 -28.53 9.13 20.99
C LEU A 83 -28.62 8.16 19.80
N ALA A 84 -29.84 7.88 19.35
CA ALA A 84 -30.07 7.20 18.09
C ALA A 84 -29.77 8.16 16.93
N ILE A 85 -29.00 7.69 15.94
CA ILE A 85 -28.70 8.43 14.71
C ILE A 85 -28.93 7.52 13.50
N PRO A 86 -29.34 8.04 12.33
CA PRO A 86 -29.60 7.24 11.13
C PRO A 86 -28.30 7.02 10.32
N ILE A 87 -27.21 6.59 10.96
CA ILE A 87 -25.90 6.37 10.34
C ILE A 87 -25.45 4.95 10.65
N GLU A 88 -25.38 4.11 9.62
CA GLU A 88 -25.09 2.69 9.81
C GLU A 88 -23.60 2.37 9.88
N GLN A 89 -22.78 3.10 9.14
CA GLN A 89 -21.33 2.89 9.08
C GLN A 89 -20.58 4.21 9.37
N PRO A 90 -20.56 4.65 10.65
CA PRO A 90 -19.93 5.91 11.02
C PRO A 90 -18.44 5.94 10.63
N ALA A 91 -18.01 7.07 10.05
CA ALA A 91 -16.64 7.30 9.58
C ALA A 91 -16.21 8.73 9.95
N GLY A 92 -15.57 8.88 11.09
CA GLY A 92 -15.12 10.16 11.63
C GLY A 92 -16.25 10.98 12.28
N ILE A 93 -15.86 11.79 13.27
CA ILE A 93 -16.72 12.76 13.97
C ILE A 93 -15.93 14.07 14.12
N SER A 94 -16.55 15.20 13.80
CA SER A 94 -15.96 16.52 14.05
C SER A 94 -17.03 17.52 14.45
N ALA A 95 -16.64 18.57 15.19
CA ALA A 95 -17.52 19.72 15.42
C ALA A 95 -17.89 20.37 14.07
N TYR A 96 -19.11 20.90 13.96
CA TYR A 96 -19.58 21.59 12.77
C TYR A 96 -20.01 23.02 13.08
N THR A 97 -21.20 23.18 13.62
CA THR A 97 -21.74 24.46 14.10
C THR A 97 -22.24 24.27 15.53
N ALA A 98 -22.61 25.34 16.23
CA ALA A 98 -23.09 25.26 17.62
C ALA A 98 -24.15 24.17 17.80
N GLY A 99 -23.88 23.22 18.70
CA GLY A 99 -24.76 22.10 19.00
C GLY A 99 -24.83 21.01 17.91
N ARG A 100 -23.96 21.04 16.90
CA ARG A 100 -23.98 20.06 15.80
C ARG A 100 -22.60 19.47 15.53
N ALA A 101 -22.57 18.20 15.19
CA ALA A 101 -21.40 17.50 14.68
C ALA A 101 -21.58 17.16 13.20
N ILE A 102 -20.48 16.99 12.46
CA ILE A 102 -20.51 16.20 11.24
C ILE A 102 -20.06 14.78 11.54
N ILE A 103 -20.73 13.84 10.88
CA ILE A 103 -20.39 12.41 10.94
C ILE A 103 -20.46 11.86 9.51
N GLY A 104 -19.42 11.17 9.09
CA GLY A 104 -19.41 10.44 7.83
C GLY A 104 -20.22 9.15 7.93
N ASP A 105 -20.80 8.72 6.81
CA ASP A 105 -21.36 7.38 6.64
C ASP A 105 -20.68 6.68 5.46
N ALA A 106 -19.85 5.70 5.75
CA ALA A 106 -19.12 4.95 4.72
C ALA A 106 -20.07 4.12 3.85
N GLY A 107 -21.18 3.66 4.38
CA GLY A 107 -22.15 2.84 3.63
C GLY A 107 -22.86 3.62 2.52
N THR A 108 -23.23 4.87 2.79
CA THR A 108 -23.91 5.75 1.82
C THR A 108 -22.95 6.71 1.11
N SER A 109 -21.67 6.73 1.46
CA SER A 109 -20.67 7.72 1.00
C SER A 109 -21.18 9.15 1.20
N SER A 110 -21.68 9.47 2.38
CA SER A 110 -22.32 10.74 2.69
C SER A 110 -21.77 11.33 3.99
N VAL A 111 -21.87 12.64 4.14
CA VAL A 111 -21.59 13.33 5.40
C VAL A 111 -22.88 13.92 5.92
N PHE A 112 -23.17 13.67 7.19
CA PHE A 112 -24.37 14.17 7.88
C PHE A 112 -24.00 15.23 8.90
N SER A 113 -24.83 16.27 9.00
CA SER A 113 -24.85 17.19 10.13
C SER A 113 -25.82 16.64 11.16
N VAL A 114 -25.36 16.33 12.35
CA VAL A 114 -26.11 15.67 13.42
C VAL A 114 -26.24 16.63 14.59
N ASP A 115 -27.47 16.87 15.06
CA ASP A 115 -27.73 17.60 16.30
C ASP A 115 -27.33 16.73 17.50
N ILE A 116 -26.36 17.21 18.30
CA ILE A 116 -25.79 16.44 19.40
C ILE A 116 -26.71 16.33 20.63
N ARG A 117 -27.88 16.96 20.63
CA ARG A 117 -28.85 16.87 21.71
C ARG A 117 -29.99 15.90 21.39
N SER A 118 -30.45 15.90 20.14
CA SER A 118 -31.61 15.11 19.69
C SER A 118 -31.25 13.89 18.84
N GLY A 119 -30.04 13.84 18.26
CA GLY A 119 -29.67 12.82 17.29
C GLY A 119 -30.23 13.05 15.88
N GLN A 120 -30.99 14.13 15.66
CA GLN A 120 -31.49 14.44 14.31
C GLN A 120 -30.35 14.71 13.35
N ALA A 121 -30.36 14.00 12.22
CA ALA A 121 -29.36 14.10 11.18
C ALA A 121 -29.96 14.66 9.89
N VAL A 122 -29.17 15.52 9.24
CA VAL A 122 -29.47 16.06 7.91
C VAL A 122 -28.26 15.78 7.02
N LYS A 123 -28.49 15.21 5.83
CA LYS A 123 -27.41 15.00 4.88
C LYS A 123 -26.84 16.36 4.45
N LEU A 124 -25.54 16.53 4.70
CA LEU A 124 -24.79 17.73 4.36
C LEU A 124 -24.10 17.59 2.99
N LEU A 125 -23.47 16.44 2.75
CA LEU A 125 -22.78 16.13 1.50
C LEU A 125 -23.17 14.73 1.02
N ASP A 126 -23.28 14.60 -0.30
CA ASP A 126 -23.29 13.32 -1.01
C ASP A 126 -22.00 13.23 -1.83
N LEU A 127 -21.06 12.40 -1.41
CA LEU A 127 -19.74 12.35 -2.03
C LEU A 127 -19.79 11.82 -3.46
N ARG A 128 -20.78 10.99 -3.79
CA ARG A 128 -20.99 10.49 -5.16
C ARG A 128 -21.49 11.57 -6.11
N ALA A 129 -22.16 12.60 -5.56
CA ALA A 129 -22.64 13.76 -6.32
C ALA A 129 -21.69 14.96 -6.22
N THR A 130 -20.59 14.86 -5.46
CA THR A 130 -19.63 15.95 -5.30
C THR A 130 -18.97 16.27 -6.63
N GLN A 131 -18.98 17.56 -7.00
CA GLN A 131 -18.28 18.04 -8.18
C GLN A 131 -16.78 18.08 -7.89
N ALA A 132 -15.99 17.41 -8.73
CA ALA A 132 -14.53 17.44 -8.68
C ALA A 132 -13.99 18.09 -9.96
N GLY A 133 -12.87 18.79 -9.83
CA GLY A 133 -12.24 19.50 -10.95
C GLY A 133 -11.59 18.58 -12.00
N ASN A 134 -11.49 17.27 -11.73
CA ASN A 134 -10.99 16.29 -12.68
C ASN A 134 -11.67 14.93 -12.52
N LEU A 135 -11.57 14.10 -13.57
CA LEU A 135 -12.23 12.78 -13.63
C LEU A 135 -11.75 11.84 -12.52
N ILE A 136 -10.46 11.85 -12.19
CA ILE A 136 -9.87 10.94 -11.20
C ILE A 136 -10.36 11.27 -9.80
N ALA A 137 -10.35 12.56 -9.42
CA ALA A 137 -10.92 13.00 -8.15
C ALA A 137 -12.41 12.66 -8.07
N GLY A 138 -13.14 12.82 -9.18
CA GLY A 138 -14.54 12.42 -9.30
C GLY A 138 -14.76 10.92 -9.12
N ASP A 139 -13.89 10.10 -9.70
CA ASP A 139 -13.99 8.64 -9.57
C ASP A 139 -13.64 8.17 -8.16
N ILE A 140 -12.61 8.75 -7.52
CA ILE A 140 -12.27 8.49 -6.12
C ILE A 140 -13.46 8.84 -5.19
N LEU A 141 -14.07 10.01 -5.36
CA LEU A 141 -15.21 10.44 -4.56
C LEU A 141 -16.45 9.56 -4.76
N LYS A 142 -16.66 9.02 -5.97
CA LYS A 142 -17.81 8.16 -6.31
C LYS A 142 -17.66 6.72 -5.86
N SER A 143 -16.47 6.16 -6.00
CA SER A 143 -16.21 4.72 -5.83
C SER A 143 -15.42 4.38 -4.56
N GLY A 144 -14.72 5.35 -3.98
CA GLY A 144 -13.91 5.14 -2.80
C GLY A 144 -14.73 4.99 -1.51
N ARG A 145 -14.11 4.36 -0.52
CA ARG A 145 -14.68 4.20 0.82
C ARG A 145 -14.32 5.39 1.70
N LEU A 146 -15.33 6.04 2.29
CA LEU A 146 -15.12 7.09 3.27
C LEU A 146 -14.52 6.51 4.57
N LEU A 147 -13.40 7.08 5.01
CA LEU A 147 -12.67 6.64 6.20
C LEU A 147 -12.85 7.60 7.38
N SER A 148 -12.79 8.91 7.15
CA SER A 148 -12.98 9.87 8.20
C SER A 148 -13.37 11.26 7.69
N VAL A 149 -13.84 12.14 8.61
CA VAL A 149 -14.24 13.51 8.33
C VAL A 149 -13.68 14.48 9.36
N ALA A 150 -13.40 15.73 8.94
CA ALA A 150 -13.10 16.86 9.81
C ALA A 150 -13.67 18.16 9.22
N PHE A 151 -13.73 19.24 10.02
CA PHE A 151 -14.23 20.53 9.59
C PHE A 151 -13.38 21.66 10.18
N ASP A 152 -13.02 22.66 9.36
CA ASP A 152 -12.18 23.79 9.78
C ASP A 152 -12.94 25.09 10.03
N GLY A 153 -14.27 25.03 10.00
CA GLY A 153 -15.16 26.21 10.06
C GLY A 153 -15.61 26.68 8.68
N LYS A 154 -15.02 26.18 7.60
CA LYS A 154 -15.34 26.54 6.22
C LYS A 154 -15.50 25.33 5.31
N TYR A 155 -14.54 24.41 5.34
CA TYR A 155 -14.50 23.23 4.48
C TYR A 155 -14.68 21.95 5.28
N VAL A 156 -15.36 20.99 4.68
CA VAL A 156 -15.42 19.61 5.16
C VAL A 156 -14.26 18.84 4.53
N TYR A 157 -13.39 18.32 5.37
CA TYR A 157 -12.34 17.41 4.96
C TYR A 157 -12.88 15.99 5.00
N VAL A 158 -12.65 15.22 3.94
CA VAL A 158 -13.04 13.81 3.86
C VAL A 158 -11.82 12.99 3.45
N ALA A 159 -11.55 11.93 4.19
CA ALA A 159 -10.54 10.95 3.83
C ALA A 159 -11.21 9.77 3.14
N ILE A 160 -10.72 9.41 1.96
CA ILE A 160 -11.33 8.37 1.12
C ILE A 160 -10.24 7.40 0.67
N SER A 161 -10.46 6.12 0.89
CA SER A 161 -9.64 5.04 0.34
C SER A 161 -10.20 4.61 -1.01
N ALA A 162 -9.33 4.59 -2.02
CA ALA A 162 -9.66 4.12 -3.36
C ALA A 162 -8.56 3.16 -3.83
N GLY A 163 -8.82 1.87 -3.71
CA GLY A 163 -7.82 0.84 -4.00
C GLY A 163 -6.67 0.87 -2.99
N TYR A 164 -5.45 1.08 -3.46
CA TYR A 164 -4.22 0.99 -2.66
C TYR A 164 -3.75 2.34 -2.09
N SER A 165 -4.55 3.38 -2.19
CA SER A 165 -4.16 4.70 -1.69
C SER A 165 -5.34 5.44 -1.10
N SER A 166 -5.06 6.31 -0.15
CA SER A 166 -6.05 7.19 0.44
C SER A 166 -5.82 8.63 0.01
N SER A 167 -6.91 9.36 -0.16
CA SER A 167 -6.87 10.79 -0.49
C SER A 167 -7.68 11.58 0.53
N ILE A 168 -7.24 12.79 0.82
CA ILE A 168 -7.99 13.75 1.63
C ILE A 168 -8.46 14.87 0.70
N PHE A 169 -9.76 15.15 0.72
CA PHE A 169 -10.38 16.24 -0.04
C PHE A 169 -10.87 17.33 0.90
N ALA A 170 -10.74 18.59 0.51
CA ALA A 170 -11.46 19.70 1.11
C ALA A 170 -12.67 20.04 0.23
N ILE A 171 -13.87 19.93 0.78
CA ILE A 171 -15.14 20.11 0.08
C ILE A 171 -15.86 21.31 0.67
N ASP A 172 -16.31 22.22 -0.19
CA ASP A 172 -17.22 23.29 0.22
C ASP A 172 -18.63 22.72 0.43
N PRO A 173 -19.14 22.73 1.65
CA PRO A 173 -20.46 22.16 1.94
C PRO A 173 -21.62 22.97 1.35
N ALA A 174 -21.41 24.23 0.99
CA ALA A 174 -22.45 25.07 0.40
C ALA A 174 -22.67 24.76 -1.09
N THR A 175 -21.60 24.38 -1.80
CA THR A 175 -21.66 24.12 -3.23
C THR A 175 -21.53 22.64 -3.59
N ASN A 176 -21.22 21.79 -2.62
CA ASN A 176 -20.86 20.37 -2.81
C ASN A 176 -19.75 20.19 -3.84
N ARG A 177 -18.74 21.06 -3.79
CA ARG A 177 -17.60 21.04 -4.70
C ARG A 177 -16.30 20.76 -3.96
N ALA A 178 -15.55 19.79 -4.42
CA ALA A 178 -14.21 19.54 -3.93
C ALA A 178 -13.25 20.61 -4.50
N LEU A 179 -12.58 21.34 -3.60
CA LEU A 179 -11.70 22.46 -3.95
C LEU A 179 -10.24 22.08 -3.92
N MET A 180 -9.87 21.15 -3.04
CA MET A 180 -8.50 20.69 -2.84
C MET A 180 -8.47 19.19 -2.61
N GLN A 181 -7.37 18.57 -3.01
CA GLN A 181 -7.08 17.15 -2.78
C GLN A 181 -5.60 17.00 -2.41
N THR A 182 -5.30 16.12 -1.49
CA THR A 182 -3.95 15.64 -1.22
C THR A 182 -3.96 14.12 -1.04
N TRP A 183 -2.84 13.48 -1.28
CA TRP A 183 -2.66 12.06 -0.95
C TRP A 183 -2.37 11.94 0.54
N SER A 184 -2.96 10.96 1.19
CA SER A 184 -2.53 10.56 2.51
C SER A 184 -1.24 9.77 2.39
N PRO A 185 -0.17 10.12 3.11
CA PRO A 185 1.05 9.32 3.12
C PRO A 185 0.91 8.03 3.92
N GLY A 186 -0.20 7.85 4.67
CA GLY A 186 -0.57 6.60 5.32
C GLY A 186 -1.67 5.89 4.54
N ASP A 187 -1.74 4.57 4.69
CA ASP A 187 -2.70 3.76 3.93
C ASP A 187 -4.12 3.86 4.49
N GLU A 188 -4.29 4.15 5.80
CA GLU A 188 -5.60 4.28 6.45
C GLU A 188 -5.73 5.54 7.33
N PRO A 189 -6.11 6.70 6.80
CA PRO A 189 -6.47 7.88 7.59
C PRO A 189 -7.81 7.66 8.33
N THR A 190 -7.78 6.89 9.41
CA THR A 190 -8.96 6.42 10.15
C THR A 190 -9.63 7.49 10.98
N ALA A 191 -8.91 8.55 11.36
CA ALA A 191 -9.50 9.69 12.04
C ALA A 191 -8.80 10.99 11.68
N MET A 192 -9.56 12.07 11.70
CA MET A 192 -9.05 13.42 11.46
C MET A 192 -9.66 14.41 12.47
N GLN A 193 -8.86 15.38 12.89
CA GLN A 193 -9.33 16.51 13.66
C GLN A 193 -8.67 17.80 13.19
N PHE A 194 -9.47 18.83 12.94
CA PHE A 194 -8.96 20.17 12.68
C PHE A 194 -8.95 20.95 14.00
N THR A 195 -7.78 21.44 14.39
CA THR A 195 -7.62 22.24 15.60
C THR A 195 -6.39 23.15 15.47
N ALA A 196 -6.44 24.34 16.08
CA ALA A 196 -5.36 25.34 16.05
C ALA A 196 -4.83 25.67 14.64
N GLY A 197 -5.72 25.68 13.63
CA GLY A 197 -5.36 25.99 12.24
C GLY A 197 -4.72 24.84 11.45
N ASN A 198 -4.66 23.66 12.03
CA ASN A 198 -4.03 22.48 11.43
C ASN A 198 -4.96 21.27 11.40
N LEU A 199 -4.80 20.44 10.37
CA LEU A 199 -5.47 19.15 10.24
C LEU A 199 -4.55 18.03 10.73
N TYR A 200 -4.91 17.42 11.84
CA TYR A 200 -4.27 16.22 12.34
C TYR A 200 -4.94 14.99 11.74
N VAL A 201 -4.14 14.07 11.24
CA VAL A 201 -4.57 12.83 10.59
C VAL A 201 -3.94 11.65 11.31
N LEU A 202 -4.78 10.75 11.79
CA LEU A 202 -4.38 9.48 12.38
C LEU A 202 -4.32 8.42 11.30
N ASP A 203 -3.14 7.88 11.06
CA ASP A 203 -2.94 6.65 10.31
C ASP A 203 -3.23 5.47 11.25
N GLY A 204 -4.37 4.82 11.07
CA GLY A 204 -4.83 3.77 11.97
C GLY A 204 -4.08 2.45 11.82
N GLU A 205 -3.50 2.20 10.67
CA GLU A 205 -2.70 1.00 10.41
C GLU A 205 -1.38 1.04 11.17
N HIS A 206 -0.70 2.19 11.14
CA HIS A 206 0.62 2.35 11.76
C HIS A 206 0.57 3.01 13.14
N GLY A 207 -0.59 3.46 13.60
CA GLY A 207 -0.73 4.20 14.86
C GLY A 207 0.02 5.54 14.86
N GLN A 208 0.16 6.18 13.71
CA GLN A 208 0.93 7.40 13.52
C GLN A 208 0.05 8.63 13.41
N LEU A 209 0.44 9.69 14.10
CA LEU A 209 -0.18 11.01 13.99
C LEU A 209 0.61 11.90 13.03
N ARG A 210 -0.07 12.44 12.04
CA ARG A 210 0.47 13.33 11.00
C ARG A 210 -0.20 14.69 11.05
N LEU A 211 0.48 15.72 10.51
CA LEU A 211 0.01 17.09 10.51
C LEU A 211 0.00 17.66 9.09
N TYR A 212 -1.12 18.30 8.74
CA TYR A 212 -1.25 19.14 7.55
C TYR A 212 -1.64 20.57 7.97
N ASP A 213 -1.12 21.58 7.28
CA ASP A 213 -1.67 22.92 7.40
C ASP A 213 -2.98 23.07 6.58
N SER A 214 -3.63 24.24 6.70
CA SER A 214 -4.86 24.56 5.96
C SER A 214 -4.69 24.61 4.44
N SER A 215 -3.46 24.59 3.93
CA SER A 215 -3.14 24.49 2.50
C SER A 215 -2.71 23.08 2.10
N PHE A 216 -2.96 22.08 2.94
CA PHE A 216 -2.53 20.70 2.74
C PHE A 216 -1.01 20.47 2.62
N LYS A 217 -0.21 21.36 3.16
CA LYS A 217 1.22 21.09 3.31
C LYS A 217 1.41 20.11 4.46
N LEU A 218 2.04 18.99 4.16
CA LEU A 218 2.30 17.92 5.13
C LEU A 218 3.53 18.24 5.97
N SER A 219 3.46 17.96 7.27
CA SER A 219 4.66 17.81 8.10
C SER A 219 5.44 16.56 7.65
N LEU A 220 6.75 16.69 7.46
CA LEU A 220 7.63 15.55 7.17
C LEU A 220 7.90 14.68 8.40
N GLN A 221 7.38 15.04 9.54
CA GLN A 221 7.51 14.30 10.79
C GLN A 221 6.16 13.69 11.16
N SER A 222 6.19 12.49 11.70
CA SER A 222 5.04 11.83 12.33
C SER A 222 5.37 11.45 13.76
N ILE A 223 4.35 11.33 14.60
CA ILE A 223 4.49 10.83 15.96
C ILE A 223 3.88 9.44 16.02
N ASP A 224 4.66 8.45 16.43
CA ASP A 224 4.16 7.12 16.73
C ASP A 224 3.42 7.13 18.08
N LEU A 225 2.14 6.83 18.04
CA LEU A 225 1.27 6.79 19.22
C LEU A 225 1.26 5.43 19.90
N THR A 226 1.89 4.41 19.31
CA THR A 226 1.97 3.04 19.82
C THR A 226 0.61 2.42 20.21
N VAL A 227 -0.46 2.83 19.53
CA VAL A 227 -1.83 2.34 19.77
C VAL A 227 -2.26 1.48 18.60
N PRO A 228 -2.45 0.17 18.78
CA PRO A 228 -2.89 -0.71 17.70
C PRO A 228 -4.36 -0.45 17.34
N ASP A 229 -4.71 -0.66 16.07
CA ASP A 229 -6.07 -0.49 15.54
C ASP A 229 -6.71 0.85 15.97
N ALA A 230 -5.96 1.93 15.76
CA ALA A 230 -6.40 3.28 16.12
C ALA A 230 -7.52 3.78 15.17
N LYS A 231 -8.73 4.03 15.69
CA LYS A 231 -9.93 4.36 14.89
C LYS A 231 -10.55 5.71 15.20
N GLY A 232 -10.09 6.42 16.22
CA GLY A 232 -10.64 7.71 16.59
C GLY A 232 -9.63 8.55 17.35
N ILE A 233 -9.70 9.86 17.18
CA ILE A 233 -8.77 10.80 17.81
C ILE A 233 -9.51 11.99 18.40
N VAL A 234 -9.05 12.44 19.58
CA VAL A 234 -9.42 13.71 20.19
C VAL A 234 -8.16 14.41 20.67
N ILE A 235 -7.93 15.63 20.19
CA ILE A 235 -6.78 16.46 20.56
C ILE A 235 -7.28 17.69 21.30
N ARG A 236 -6.77 17.91 22.52
CA ARG A 236 -7.04 19.08 23.35
C ARG A 236 -5.74 19.61 23.94
N GLY A 237 -5.24 20.73 23.40
CA GLY A 237 -3.89 21.19 23.75
C GLY A 237 -2.84 20.13 23.42
N ASN A 238 -2.06 19.72 24.42
CA ASN A 238 -1.06 18.66 24.26
C ASN A 238 -1.57 17.26 24.62
N GLU A 239 -2.87 17.10 24.89
CA GLU A 239 -3.45 15.78 25.18
C GLU A 239 -4.06 15.20 23.92
N VAL A 240 -3.65 14.00 23.57
CA VAL A 240 -4.19 13.18 22.48
C VAL A 240 -4.84 11.96 23.07
N ARG A 241 -6.13 11.76 22.77
CA ARG A 241 -6.89 10.57 23.13
C ARG A 241 -7.09 9.74 21.87
N VAL A 242 -6.75 8.47 21.93
CA VAL A 242 -6.84 7.54 20.78
C VAL A 242 -7.75 6.38 21.17
N LEU A 243 -8.78 6.15 20.37
CA LEU A 243 -9.66 4.99 20.50
C LEU A 243 -9.04 3.77 19.81
N SER A 244 -8.94 2.66 20.55
CA SER A 244 -8.65 1.33 20.01
C SER A 244 -9.81 0.39 20.35
N PRO A 245 -10.70 0.07 19.40
CA PRO A 245 -11.83 -0.84 19.63
C PRO A 245 -11.37 -2.25 20.00
N THR A 246 -10.32 -2.75 19.34
CA THR A 246 -9.75 -4.09 19.59
C THR A 246 -9.26 -4.24 21.02
N GLU A 247 -8.60 -3.20 21.54
CA GLU A 247 -8.14 -3.18 22.93
C GLU A 247 -9.22 -2.72 23.92
N ARG A 248 -10.41 -2.34 23.42
CA ARG A 248 -11.52 -1.78 24.22
C ARG A 248 -11.06 -0.62 25.08
N SER A 249 -10.25 0.26 24.50
CA SER A 249 -9.56 1.31 25.27
C SER A 249 -9.56 2.67 24.58
N ILE A 250 -9.46 3.71 25.42
CA ILE A 250 -9.00 5.03 25.02
C ILE A 250 -7.62 5.23 25.67
N THR A 251 -6.60 5.45 24.85
CA THR A 251 -5.26 5.74 25.32
C THR A 251 -5.04 7.24 25.35
N LEU A 252 -4.70 7.80 26.51
CA LEU A 252 -4.34 9.19 26.70
C LEU A 252 -2.83 9.34 26.57
N ILE A 253 -2.38 10.20 25.69
CA ILE A 253 -0.98 10.42 25.37
C ILE A 253 -0.70 11.91 25.43
N LYS A 254 0.46 12.30 25.90
CA LYS A 254 0.93 13.70 25.89
C LYS A 254 2.20 13.82 25.04
N PRO A 255 2.06 13.75 23.72
CA PRO A 255 3.19 13.93 22.82
C PRO A 255 3.62 15.40 22.78
N ASP A 256 4.85 15.65 22.42
CA ASP A 256 5.27 17.01 22.06
C ASP A 256 4.82 17.35 20.63
N LEU A 257 3.61 17.87 20.49
CA LEU A 257 3.04 18.25 19.19
C LEU A 257 3.83 19.39 18.50
N SER A 258 4.68 20.13 19.23
CA SER A 258 5.52 21.17 18.64
C SER A 258 6.62 20.62 17.72
N LEU A 259 6.91 19.33 17.84
CA LEU A 259 7.83 18.62 16.95
C LEU A 259 7.25 18.43 15.54
N LEU A 260 5.92 18.41 15.41
CA LEU A 260 5.25 18.35 14.11
C LEU A 260 5.28 19.75 13.48
N LYS A 261 6.31 20.01 12.67
CA LYS A 261 6.45 21.27 11.95
C LYS A 261 6.14 21.07 10.49
N VAL A 262 5.21 21.89 9.98
CA VAL A 262 4.97 21.98 8.55
C VAL A 262 6.20 22.66 7.93
N GLN A 263 6.92 21.93 7.09
CA GLN A 263 8.00 22.50 6.29
C GLN A 263 7.42 23.01 4.96
N GLN A 264 8.07 24.03 4.37
CA GLN A 264 7.72 24.48 3.02
C GLN A 264 8.17 23.42 2.00
N VAL A 265 7.38 22.36 1.90
CA VAL A 265 7.47 21.44 0.75
C VAL A 265 6.46 21.98 -0.25
N GLU A 266 6.81 22.05 -1.52
CA GLU A 266 5.85 22.37 -2.59
C GLU A 266 4.61 21.48 -2.41
N PRO A 267 3.40 22.07 -2.39
CA PRO A 267 2.20 21.31 -2.07
C PRO A 267 2.03 20.15 -3.05
N VAL A 268 1.85 18.97 -2.51
CA VAL A 268 1.52 17.75 -3.28
C VAL A 268 0.12 17.87 -3.91
N TRP A 269 -0.63 18.89 -3.52
CA TRP A 269 -1.97 19.18 -4.02
C TRP A 269 -1.98 20.36 -5.00
N ARG A 270 -2.93 20.37 -5.90
CA ARG A 270 -3.23 21.49 -6.79
C ARG A 270 -4.71 21.86 -6.66
N PRO A 271 -5.09 23.17 -6.81
CA PRO A 271 -6.49 23.53 -6.90
C PRO A 271 -7.17 22.70 -7.99
N ILE A 272 -8.31 22.11 -7.67
CA ILE A 272 -9.03 21.21 -8.58
C ILE A 272 -9.49 21.94 -9.85
N ASP A 273 -9.58 23.27 -9.81
CA ASP A 273 -9.97 24.10 -10.96
C ASP A 273 -8.92 24.26 -12.05
N VAL A 274 -7.68 23.84 -11.84
CA VAL A 274 -6.54 24.11 -12.74
C VAL A 274 -5.88 22.82 -13.23
N ILE A 275 -6.42 21.65 -12.91
CA ILE A 275 -5.71 20.42 -13.23
C ILE A 275 -6.14 19.84 -14.58
N ILE A 276 -5.35 20.22 -15.58
CA ILE A 276 -4.77 19.22 -16.47
C ILE A 276 -3.49 18.75 -15.76
N GLY A 277 -3.64 17.99 -14.68
CA GLY A 277 -2.52 17.28 -14.06
C GLY A 277 -2.04 16.17 -15.00
N PRO A 278 -0.81 15.67 -14.84
CA PRO A 278 -0.43 14.46 -15.55
C PRO A 278 -1.53 13.44 -15.33
N ILE A 279 -1.97 12.78 -16.40
CA ILE A 279 -2.86 11.63 -16.32
C ILE A 279 -2.27 10.78 -15.20
N LEU A 280 -2.96 10.68 -14.05
CA LEU A 280 -2.61 9.70 -13.03
C LEU A 280 -2.76 8.37 -13.76
N THR A 281 -1.68 7.86 -14.27
CA THR A 281 -1.62 6.46 -14.66
C THR A 281 -2.04 5.72 -13.40
N LEU A 282 -3.16 5.02 -13.47
CA LEU A 282 -3.60 4.10 -12.41
C LEU A 282 -2.35 3.36 -11.96
N ALA A 283 -2.09 3.34 -10.66
CA ALA A 283 -0.95 2.64 -10.09
C ALA A 283 -0.94 1.23 -10.67
N ARG A 284 0.05 0.95 -11.50
CA ARG A 284 0.15 -0.34 -12.16
C ARG A 284 1.00 -1.24 -11.29
N GLN A 285 0.65 -2.51 -11.29
CA GLN A 285 1.49 -3.53 -10.69
C GLN A 285 2.39 -4.10 -11.77
N TYR A 286 3.68 -4.13 -11.47
CA TYR A 286 4.70 -4.73 -12.31
C TYR A 286 5.36 -5.88 -11.57
N ALA A 287 5.77 -6.91 -12.30
CA ALA A 287 6.59 -7.99 -11.77
C ALA A 287 7.81 -8.24 -12.65
N LEU A 288 8.93 -8.55 -12.01
CA LEU A 288 10.18 -8.96 -12.64
C LEU A 288 10.59 -10.29 -12.03
N LEU A 289 10.54 -11.35 -12.83
CA LEU A 289 10.92 -12.70 -12.44
C LEU A 289 12.24 -13.05 -13.14
N ILE A 290 13.25 -13.46 -12.37
CA ILE A 290 14.60 -13.77 -12.89
C ILE A 290 14.99 -15.18 -12.44
N CYS A 291 15.27 -16.05 -13.41
CA CYS A 291 15.79 -17.39 -13.18
C CYS A 291 16.77 -17.78 -14.29
N GLY A 292 18.07 -17.87 -13.97
CA GLY A 292 19.11 -18.14 -14.95
C GLY A 292 19.24 -19.60 -15.33
N ASP A 293 19.00 -20.53 -14.42
CA ASP A 293 19.15 -21.95 -14.71
C ASP A 293 17.95 -22.54 -15.46
N VAL A 294 18.10 -23.74 -15.94
CA VAL A 294 17.12 -24.41 -16.79
C VAL A 294 16.80 -25.81 -16.26
N ALA A 295 15.54 -26.23 -16.44
CA ALA A 295 15.07 -27.53 -15.99
C ALA A 295 15.84 -28.72 -16.62
N GLU A 296 16.42 -28.51 -17.78
CA GLU A 296 17.23 -29.52 -18.48
C GLU A 296 18.52 -29.87 -17.73
N SER A 297 18.99 -29.02 -16.82
CA SER A 297 20.19 -29.30 -16.00
C SER A 297 19.92 -30.29 -14.86
N GLY A 298 18.67 -30.77 -14.72
CA GLY A 298 18.23 -31.67 -13.64
C GLY A 298 17.64 -30.97 -12.43
N TYR A 299 17.39 -29.68 -12.57
CA TYR A 299 16.80 -28.80 -11.57
C TYR A 299 15.44 -28.31 -12.06
N ASP A 300 14.45 -29.21 -12.10
CA ASP A 300 13.12 -28.90 -12.62
C ASP A 300 12.35 -27.87 -11.77
N GLU A 301 12.74 -27.66 -10.53
CA GLU A 301 12.20 -26.61 -9.65
C GLU A 301 12.32 -25.21 -10.26
N PHE A 302 13.37 -24.91 -10.98
CA PHE A 302 13.58 -23.60 -11.61
C PHE A 302 12.46 -23.24 -12.59
N TRP A 303 12.01 -24.22 -13.39
CA TRP A 303 10.87 -24.00 -14.25
C TRP A 303 9.53 -24.09 -13.52
N ASN A 304 9.37 -25.10 -12.64
CA ASN A 304 8.14 -25.33 -11.93
C ASN A 304 7.73 -24.07 -11.12
N ASP A 305 8.65 -23.53 -10.35
CA ASP A 305 8.40 -22.35 -9.54
C ASP A 305 8.21 -21.09 -10.39
N THR A 306 8.96 -20.92 -11.48
CA THR A 306 8.80 -19.79 -12.40
C THR A 306 7.40 -19.75 -12.99
N VAL A 307 6.88 -20.86 -13.51
CA VAL A 307 5.53 -20.92 -14.07
C VAL A 307 4.47 -20.79 -13.00
N TRP A 308 4.68 -21.40 -11.84
CA TRP A 308 3.73 -21.31 -10.73
C TRP A 308 3.65 -19.89 -10.16
N MET A 309 4.78 -19.19 -9.97
CA MET A 309 4.80 -17.78 -9.58
C MET A 309 4.10 -16.91 -10.64
N TYR A 310 4.43 -17.09 -11.92
CA TYR A 310 3.80 -16.34 -13.01
C TYR A 310 2.28 -16.48 -13.00
N LYS A 311 1.78 -17.73 -12.96
CA LYS A 311 0.32 -18.01 -12.90
C LYS A 311 -0.32 -17.40 -11.65
N SER A 312 0.34 -17.49 -10.51
CA SER A 312 -0.16 -16.95 -9.25
C SER A 312 -0.26 -15.41 -9.28
N LEU A 313 0.67 -14.73 -9.95
CA LEU A 313 0.59 -13.29 -10.17
C LEU A 313 -0.54 -12.91 -11.13
N ILE A 314 -0.77 -13.67 -12.20
CA ILE A 314 -1.93 -13.47 -13.09
C ILE A 314 -3.24 -13.64 -12.30
N ASP A 315 -3.37 -14.70 -11.49
CA ASP A 315 -4.53 -14.95 -10.63
C ASP A 315 -4.72 -13.88 -9.56
N ALA A 316 -3.64 -13.24 -9.14
CA ALA A 316 -3.64 -12.08 -8.24
C ALA A 316 -3.99 -10.74 -8.94
N GLY A 317 -4.21 -10.75 -10.27
CA GLY A 317 -4.65 -9.58 -11.03
C GLY A 317 -3.55 -8.77 -11.71
N TYR A 318 -2.30 -9.23 -11.67
CA TYR A 318 -1.23 -8.63 -12.48
C TYR A 318 -1.54 -8.79 -13.97
N LYS A 319 -1.35 -7.74 -14.73
CA LYS A 319 -1.53 -7.80 -16.18
C LYS A 319 -0.33 -8.50 -16.83
N GLU A 320 -0.57 -9.42 -17.73
CA GLU A 320 0.46 -10.16 -18.46
C GLU A 320 1.55 -9.24 -19.03
N ASN A 321 1.17 -8.13 -19.67
CA ASN A 321 2.10 -7.15 -20.24
C ASN A 321 2.91 -6.33 -19.20
N ASN A 322 2.71 -6.56 -17.92
CA ASN A 322 3.46 -5.94 -16.83
C ASN A 322 4.26 -6.97 -16.01
N ILE A 323 4.23 -8.25 -16.39
CA ILE A 323 5.07 -9.29 -15.83
C ILE A 323 6.19 -9.55 -16.84
N TYR A 324 7.43 -9.38 -16.43
CA TYR A 324 8.62 -9.63 -17.27
C TYR A 324 9.36 -10.83 -16.72
N VAL A 325 9.44 -11.90 -17.51
CA VAL A 325 10.07 -13.16 -17.13
C VAL A 325 11.37 -13.36 -17.90
N LEU A 326 12.46 -13.38 -17.16
CA LEU A 326 13.78 -13.75 -17.68
C LEU A 326 14.09 -15.17 -17.21
N TYR A 327 14.08 -16.13 -18.14
CA TYR A 327 14.32 -17.54 -17.81
C TYR A 327 15.31 -18.18 -18.80
N GLY A 328 16.33 -18.84 -18.28
CA GLY A 328 17.27 -19.63 -19.05
C GLY A 328 17.81 -18.88 -20.27
N TRP A 329 17.78 -19.49 -21.43
CA TRP A 329 18.15 -18.90 -22.73
C TRP A 329 17.00 -18.17 -23.44
N GLY A 330 15.90 -17.88 -22.76
CA GLY A 330 14.77 -17.14 -23.33
C GLY A 330 13.66 -18.02 -23.93
N ASN A 331 13.59 -19.29 -23.55
CA ASN A 331 12.58 -20.23 -24.00
C ASN A 331 11.93 -20.93 -22.83
N ASP A 332 10.63 -21.23 -22.99
CA ASP A 332 9.89 -22.06 -22.04
C ASP A 332 10.42 -23.51 -22.08
N TYR A 333 10.51 -24.11 -20.91
CA TYR A 333 10.71 -25.55 -20.82
C TYR A 333 9.40 -26.30 -21.07
N ILE A 334 9.47 -27.40 -21.83
CA ILE A 334 8.31 -28.23 -22.13
C ILE A 334 8.13 -29.26 -21.02
N SER A 335 7.47 -28.85 -19.94
CA SER A 335 7.14 -29.76 -18.85
C SER A 335 6.10 -30.81 -19.28
N ALA A 336 6.23 -32.05 -18.79
CA ALA A 336 5.20 -33.05 -18.96
C ALA A 336 3.99 -32.77 -18.07
N ASN A 337 4.18 -32.14 -16.90
CA ASN A 337 3.12 -31.79 -15.97
C ASN A 337 2.33 -30.56 -16.48
N PRO A 338 1.01 -30.66 -16.66
CA PRO A 338 0.16 -29.55 -17.11
C PRO A 338 0.13 -28.38 -16.13
N ASN A 339 0.44 -28.61 -14.84
CA ASN A 339 0.52 -27.52 -13.84
C ASN A 339 1.63 -26.52 -14.18
N TYR A 340 2.69 -26.95 -14.87
CA TYR A 340 3.82 -26.13 -15.29
C TYR A 340 3.82 -25.81 -16.79
N LYS A 341 2.60 -25.63 -17.34
CA LYS A 341 2.35 -25.14 -18.70
C LYS A 341 1.46 -23.92 -18.64
N HIS A 342 1.64 -23.05 -19.61
CA HIS A 342 0.76 -21.94 -19.86
C HIS A 342 0.38 -21.88 -21.34
N PRO A 343 -0.85 -21.46 -21.71
CA PRO A 343 -1.25 -21.37 -23.12
C PRO A 343 -0.41 -20.38 -23.94
N SER A 344 0.00 -19.28 -23.32
CA SER A 344 0.94 -18.30 -23.89
C SER A 344 2.37 -18.63 -23.46
N LYS A 345 3.36 -18.10 -24.20
CA LYS A 345 4.76 -18.16 -23.80
C LYS A 345 4.94 -17.39 -22.49
N VAL A 346 5.57 -18.00 -21.48
CA VAL A 346 5.83 -17.39 -20.17
C VAL A 346 7.13 -16.58 -20.17
N THR A 347 8.16 -17.10 -20.82
CA THR A 347 9.48 -16.48 -20.88
C THR A 347 9.52 -15.35 -21.89
N ASP A 348 9.84 -14.13 -21.47
CA ASP A 348 10.01 -12.99 -22.39
C ASP A 348 11.44 -12.89 -22.91
N PHE A 349 12.43 -13.06 -22.03
CA PHE A 349 13.83 -12.76 -22.32
C PHE A 349 14.77 -13.84 -21.77
N PRO A 350 16.00 -13.96 -22.34
CA PRO A 350 17.06 -14.75 -21.71
C PRO A 350 17.46 -14.15 -20.36
N ALA A 351 17.71 -15.02 -19.38
CA ALA A 351 18.26 -14.62 -18.09
C ALA A 351 19.78 -14.48 -18.16
N THR A 352 20.27 -13.48 -18.85
CA THR A 352 21.68 -13.10 -18.99
C THR A 352 21.94 -11.74 -18.36
N VAL A 353 23.19 -11.46 -17.97
CA VAL A 353 23.58 -10.15 -17.39
C VAL A 353 23.14 -8.99 -18.30
N ALA A 354 23.36 -9.13 -19.59
CA ALA A 354 22.99 -8.11 -20.58
C ALA A 354 21.48 -7.88 -20.64
N TRP A 355 20.67 -8.94 -20.60
CA TRP A 355 19.21 -8.83 -20.66
C TRP A 355 18.59 -8.35 -19.35
N VAL A 356 19.11 -8.76 -18.20
CA VAL A 356 18.67 -8.22 -16.90
C VAL A 356 18.88 -6.71 -16.88
N ASN A 357 20.06 -6.23 -17.24
CA ASN A 357 20.35 -4.79 -17.34
C ASN A 357 19.45 -4.09 -18.36
N LYS A 358 19.19 -4.71 -19.51
CA LYS A 358 18.33 -4.13 -20.55
C LYS A 358 16.88 -3.97 -20.08
N VAL A 359 16.32 -4.99 -19.40
CA VAL A 359 14.97 -4.94 -18.86
C VAL A 359 14.87 -3.92 -17.71
N LEU A 360 15.84 -3.89 -16.79
CA LEU A 360 15.88 -2.89 -15.72
C LEU A 360 15.98 -1.45 -16.28
N ASN A 361 16.80 -1.25 -17.31
CA ASN A 361 16.87 0.03 -18.01
C ASN A 361 15.56 0.37 -18.73
N GLY A 362 14.88 -0.62 -19.32
CA GLY A 362 13.56 -0.49 -19.90
C GLY A 362 12.49 -0.09 -18.86
N LEU A 363 12.51 -0.71 -17.69
CA LEU A 363 11.64 -0.32 -16.57
C LEU A 363 11.91 1.11 -16.09
N LYS A 364 13.16 1.58 -16.17
CA LYS A 364 13.53 2.95 -15.80
C LYS A 364 13.10 3.99 -16.84
N ASN A 365 13.29 3.69 -18.13
CA ASN A 365 13.21 4.69 -19.21
C ASN A 365 12.09 4.41 -20.21
N GLY A 366 11.56 3.19 -20.26
CA GLY A 366 10.73 2.63 -21.31
C GLY A 366 11.62 2.07 -22.45
N ASP A 367 11.26 0.91 -22.98
CA ASP A 367 11.87 0.35 -24.19
C ASP A 367 10.81 -0.39 -25.01
N SER A 368 10.21 0.34 -25.93
CA SER A 368 9.18 -0.21 -26.83
C SER A 368 9.72 -1.25 -27.80
N SER A 369 11.04 -1.26 -28.07
CA SER A 369 11.65 -2.23 -28.98
C SER A 369 11.63 -3.66 -28.42
N ILE A 370 11.51 -3.78 -27.10
CA ILE A 370 11.41 -5.06 -26.39
C ILE A 370 10.10 -5.17 -25.58
N GLY A 371 9.17 -4.23 -25.73
CA GLY A 371 7.88 -4.24 -25.05
C GLY A 371 7.94 -3.92 -23.56
N VAL A 372 9.03 -3.35 -23.04
CA VAL A 372 9.15 -3.01 -21.61
C VAL A 372 8.61 -1.61 -21.35
N ASN A 373 7.57 -1.54 -20.55
CA ASN A 373 6.93 -0.30 -20.15
C ASN A 373 7.74 0.44 -19.08
N LYS A 374 7.77 1.77 -19.16
CA LYS A 374 8.37 2.60 -18.13
C LYS A 374 7.56 2.54 -16.84
N LEU A 375 8.25 2.29 -15.72
CA LEU A 375 7.71 2.50 -14.37
C LEU A 375 7.54 3.99 -14.08
N THR A 376 6.57 4.30 -13.24
CA THR A 376 6.37 5.63 -12.67
C THR A 376 6.46 5.57 -11.15
N ALA A 377 6.58 6.73 -10.50
CA ALA A 377 6.60 6.82 -9.04
C ALA A 377 5.29 6.36 -8.36
N ASN A 378 4.23 6.08 -9.14
CA ASN A 378 2.96 5.57 -8.63
C ASN A 378 2.84 4.04 -8.75
N ASP A 379 3.70 3.40 -9.54
CA ASP A 379 3.62 1.97 -9.81
C ASP A 379 4.26 1.15 -8.68
N SER A 380 3.78 -0.06 -8.45
CA SER A 380 4.40 -1.03 -7.55
C SER A 380 5.23 -2.05 -8.33
N LEU A 381 6.33 -2.53 -7.74
CA LEU A 381 7.23 -3.48 -8.37
C LEU A 381 7.45 -4.70 -7.49
N PHE A 382 6.98 -5.85 -7.96
CA PHE A 382 7.29 -7.16 -7.39
C PHE A 382 8.54 -7.70 -8.09
N VAL A 383 9.56 -8.10 -7.33
CA VAL A 383 10.78 -8.70 -7.85
C VAL A 383 10.97 -10.07 -7.23
N TRP A 384 11.19 -11.07 -8.07
CA TRP A 384 11.46 -12.43 -7.62
C TRP A 384 12.68 -12.99 -8.33
N VAL A 385 13.63 -13.51 -7.57
CA VAL A 385 14.86 -14.12 -8.06
C VAL A 385 14.95 -15.53 -7.53
N PHE A 386 15.09 -16.49 -8.44
CA PHE A 386 15.30 -17.88 -8.11
C PHE A 386 16.38 -18.51 -8.98
N ASP A 387 17.49 -18.87 -8.38
CA ASP A 387 18.62 -19.47 -9.08
C ASP A 387 19.59 -20.12 -8.08
N HIS A 388 20.69 -20.66 -8.61
CA HIS A 388 21.89 -20.86 -7.82
C HIS A 388 22.49 -19.52 -7.40
N GLY A 389 23.22 -19.54 -6.30
CA GLY A 389 23.91 -18.37 -5.79
C GLY A 389 25.17 -18.74 -5.04
N GLY A 390 25.94 -17.74 -4.67
CA GLY A 390 27.21 -17.96 -3.98
C GLY A 390 27.84 -16.67 -3.49
N GLY A 391 29.13 -16.76 -3.19
CA GLY A 391 29.87 -15.67 -2.58
C GLY A 391 29.57 -15.57 -1.08
N GLY A 392 29.44 -14.40 -0.60
CA GLY A 392 29.16 -14.07 0.79
C GLY A 392 29.16 -12.56 0.93
N ASN A 393 30.30 -11.94 0.78
CA ASN A 393 30.46 -10.50 0.64
C ASN A 393 31.61 -10.26 -0.38
N PRO A 394 31.28 -9.90 -1.65
CA PRO A 394 29.95 -9.76 -2.22
C PRO A 394 29.23 -11.10 -2.44
N ALA A 395 27.90 -11.09 -2.35
CA ALA A 395 27.04 -12.18 -2.77
C ALA A 395 26.67 -12.05 -4.26
N TYR A 396 26.24 -13.18 -4.88
CA TYR A 396 25.77 -13.17 -6.27
C TYR A 396 24.68 -14.22 -6.50
N PHE A 397 23.87 -14.01 -7.52
CA PHE A 397 23.06 -15.07 -8.13
C PHE A 397 23.57 -15.40 -9.53
N CYS A 398 23.32 -16.63 -9.95
CA CYS A 398 23.79 -17.12 -11.25
C CYS A 398 22.83 -16.66 -12.37
N LEU A 399 23.40 -16.41 -13.54
CA LEU A 399 22.69 -16.18 -14.79
C LEU A 399 23.30 -17.09 -15.87
N ARG A 400 22.67 -17.20 -17.01
CA ARG A 400 23.11 -18.11 -18.07
C ARG A 400 24.49 -17.82 -18.63
N ASP A 401 24.97 -16.58 -18.58
CA ASP A 401 26.25 -16.13 -19.11
C ASP A 401 27.23 -15.67 -18.02
N GLY A 402 26.89 -15.83 -16.72
CA GLY A 402 27.78 -15.42 -15.64
C GLY A 402 27.06 -15.30 -14.30
N VAL A 403 27.58 -14.44 -13.45
CA VAL A 403 27.01 -14.13 -12.14
C VAL A 403 26.64 -12.67 -12.06
N TYR A 404 25.62 -12.35 -11.24
CA TYR A 404 25.19 -10.98 -11.03
C TYR A 404 25.35 -10.65 -9.54
N TYR A 405 26.29 -9.76 -9.28
CA TYR A 405 26.62 -9.40 -7.90
C TYR A 405 25.56 -8.51 -7.26
N ASP A 406 25.45 -8.59 -5.95
CA ASP A 406 24.54 -7.82 -5.11
C ASP A 406 24.62 -6.32 -5.37
N SER A 407 25.82 -5.76 -5.43
CA SER A 407 26.06 -4.34 -5.71
C SER A 407 25.64 -3.95 -7.14
N ASP A 408 25.89 -4.79 -8.15
CA ASP A 408 25.50 -4.52 -9.53
C ASP A 408 23.97 -4.55 -9.69
N PHE A 409 23.34 -5.54 -9.05
CA PHE A 409 21.89 -5.65 -9.02
C PHE A 409 21.25 -4.43 -8.34
N ALA A 410 21.77 -4.03 -7.18
CA ALA A 410 21.32 -2.86 -6.46
C ALA A 410 21.49 -1.55 -7.27
N ASN A 411 22.65 -1.38 -7.93
CA ASN A 411 22.92 -0.22 -8.78
C ASN A 411 21.92 -0.10 -9.95
N SER A 412 21.43 -1.21 -10.46
CA SER A 412 20.46 -1.24 -11.56
C SER A 412 19.01 -1.14 -11.06
N LEU A 413 18.70 -1.72 -9.89
CA LEU A 413 17.35 -1.83 -9.35
C LEU A 413 16.92 -0.62 -8.50
N ASN A 414 17.83 -0.08 -7.66
CA ASN A 414 17.47 1.02 -6.75
C ASN A 414 17.10 2.33 -7.43
N PRO A 415 17.64 2.70 -8.61
CA PRO A 415 17.24 3.92 -9.30
C PRO A 415 15.90 3.85 -10.02
N LEU A 416 15.15 2.74 -9.95
CA LEU A 416 13.84 2.62 -10.61
C LEU A 416 12.80 3.52 -9.92
N PRO A 417 11.92 4.18 -10.70
CA PRO A 417 10.86 5.01 -10.16
C PRO A 417 9.63 4.15 -9.79
N TYR A 418 9.49 3.78 -8.53
CA TYR A 418 8.32 3.04 -8.02
C TYR A 418 7.79 3.71 -6.75
N SER A 419 6.53 3.46 -6.41
CA SER A 419 5.93 3.86 -5.13
C SER A 419 6.39 2.96 -4.00
N LYS A 420 6.30 1.65 -4.21
CA LYS A 420 6.73 0.59 -3.30
C LYS A 420 7.22 -0.63 -4.07
N ARG A 421 8.12 -1.38 -3.45
CA ARG A 421 8.74 -2.56 -4.04
C ARG A 421 8.79 -3.71 -3.03
N ALA A 422 8.45 -4.92 -3.49
CA ALA A 422 8.71 -6.15 -2.73
C ALA A 422 9.70 -7.02 -3.50
N ILE A 423 10.72 -7.53 -2.81
CA ILE A 423 11.77 -8.38 -3.37
C ILE A 423 11.76 -9.70 -2.62
N PHE A 424 11.70 -10.81 -3.35
CA PHE A 424 11.81 -12.17 -2.85
C PHE A 424 12.96 -12.88 -3.54
N MET A 425 13.86 -13.46 -2.78
CA MET A 425 15.08 -14.05 -3.32
C MET A 425 15.33 -15.44 -2.73
N GLN A 426 15.37 -16.44 -3.61
CA GLN A 426 15.78 -17.79 -3.23
C GLN A 426 17.00 -18.22 -4.04
N GLN A 427 18.16 -17.90 -3.58
CA GLN A 427 19.44 -18.46 -3.99
C GLN A 427 20.32 -18.65 -2.75
N CYS A 428 21.32 -19.51 -2.85
CA CYS A 428 22.35 -19.60 -1.81
C CYS A 428 22.96 -18.22 -1.54
N ARG A 429 23.17 -17.87 -0.27
CA ARG A 429 23.71 -16.57 0.16
C ARG A 429 22.79 -15.38 -0.09
N SER A 430 21.48 -15.61 -0.28
CA SER A 430 20.52 -14.55 -0.61
C SER A 430 20.48 -13.41 0.41
N GLY A 431 20.73 -13.69 1.69
CA GLY A 431 20.82 -12.66 2.74
C GLY A 431 21.92 -11.62 2.52
N GLY A 432 22.94 -11.92 1.69
CA GLY A 432 23.97 -10.97 1.31
C GLY A 432 23.49 -9.85 0.39
N PHE A 433 22.28 -9.94 -0.16
CA PHE A 433 21.68 -8.87 -0.96
C PHE A 433 20.93 -7.83 -0.13
N LEU A 434 20.58 -8.15 1.12
CA LEU A 434 19.71 -7.34 1.95
C LEU A 434 20.16 -5.88 2.09
N ASP A 435 21.41 -5.67 2.48
CA ASP A 435 21.98 -4.34 2.71
C ASP A 435 22.16 -3.52 1.42
N ASN A 436 22.25 -4.18 0.26
CA ASN A 436 22.42 -3.52 -1.03
C ASN A 436 21.07 -3.05 -1.62
N VAL A 437 19.98 -3.85 -1.49
CA VAL A 437 18.70 -3.58 -2.15
C VAL A 437 17.67 -2.95 -1.23
N GLN A 438 17.92 -2.86 0.07
CA GLN A 438 17.01 -2.27 1.04
C GLN A 438 16.91 -0.75 0.87
N ASN A 439 15.72 -0.20 1.02
CA ASN A 439 15.49 1.24 1.16
C ASN A 439 14.10 1.49 1.79
N GLU A 440 13.77 2.74 2.02
CA GLU A 440 12.54 3.18 2.68
C GLU A 440 11.22 2.80 1.95
N ARG A 441 11.29 2.40 0.68
CA ARG A 441 10.15 1.98 -0.15
C ARG A 441 10.20 0.51 -0.51
N SER A 442 11.06 -0.27 0.16
CA SER A 442 11.28 -1.68 -0.15
C SER A 442 10.90 -2.58 1.02
N PHE A 443 10.24 -3.66 0.69
CA PHE A 443 10.19 -4.89 1.46
C PHE A 443 11.16 -5.87 0.82
N VAL A 444 11.97 -6.55 1.62
CA VAL A 444 12.91 -7.57 1.11
C VAL A 444 12.79 -8.82 1.96
N SER A 445 12.65 -9.96 1.30
CA SER A 445 12.62 -11.28 1.91
C SER A 445 13.61 -12.19 1.19
N THR A 446 14.46 -12.89 1.94
CA THR A 446 15.46 -13.81 1.41
C THR A 446 15.36 -15.17 2.07
N ALA A 447 15.74 -16.24 1.37
CA ALA A 447 15.60 -17.60 1.85
C ALA A 447 16.58 -17.94 2.98
N CYS A 448 17.78 -17.39 2.96
CA CYS A 448 18.84 -17.79 3.90
C CYS A 448 19.74 -16.60 4.28
N LEU A 449 20.58 -16.78 5.30
CA LEU A 449 21.65 -15.85 5.67
C LEU A 449 22.69 -15.73 4.55
N TRP A 450 23.48 -14.64 4.59
CA TRP A 450 24.65 -14.43 3.70
C TRP A 450 25.70 -15.57 3.79
N SER A 451 25.67 -16.37 4.86
CA SER A 451 26.59 -17.48 5.11
C SER A 451 25.98 -18.86 4.86
N GLU A 452 24.71 -18.94 4.46
CA GLU A 452 23.97 -20.20 4.29
C GLU A 452 23.64 -20.49 2.83
N ASN A 453 23.27 -21.74 2.57
CA ASN A 453 22.73 -22.16 1.29
C ASN A 453 21.21 -22.21 1.36
N ALA A 454 20.56 -21.90 0.24
CA ALA A 454 19.15 -22.18 0.04
C ALA A 454 18.95 -23.65 -0.37
N HIS A 455 17.80 -24.21 -0.04
CA HIS A 455 17.51 -25.64 -0.18
C HIS A 455 16.31 -25.90 -1.09
N ARG A 456 16.27 -27.14 -1.60
CA ARG A 456 15.10 -27.71 -2.27
C ARG A 456 14.11 -28.20 -1.21
N ALA A 457 12.82 -28.06 -1.47
CA ALA A 457 11.77 -28.65 -0.63
C ALA A 457 11.93 -30.16 -0.51
N ASP A 458 11.85 -30.71 0.69
CA ASP A 458 12.06 -32.13 0.95
C ASP A 458 10.79 -32.92 1.18
N ALA A 459 9.75 -32.32 1.72
CA ALA A 459 8.51 -32.99 2.14
C ALA A 459 7.35 -32.82 1.14
N GLU A 460 7.43 -31.86 0.24
CA GLU A 460 6.31 -31.40 -0.54
C GLU A 460 6.45 -31.77 -2.02
N TYR A 461 6.67 -33.06 -2.27
CA TYR A 461 6.77 -33.57 -3.61
C TYR A 461 5.43 -33.60 -4.34
N GLU A 462 5.37 -32.93 -5.47
CA GLU A 462 4.29 -33.13 -6.41
C GLU A 462 4.61 -34.32 -7.31
N SER A 463 3.66 -35.24 -7.47
CA SER A 463 3.80 -36.38 -8.37
C SER A 463 2.78 -36.29 -9.51
N TYR A 464 3.26 -36.37 -10.74
CA TYR A 464 2.42 -36.43 -11.93
C TYR A 464 2.98 -37.44 -12.93
N GLY A 465 2.15 -38.39 -13.39
CA GLY A 465 2.53 -39.41 -14.35
C GLY A 465 3.67 -40.32 -13.88
N GLY A 466 3.83 -40.50 -12.58
CA GLY A 466 4.88 -41.31 -11.97
C GLY A 466 6.24 -40.59 -11.87
N LYS A 467 6.33 -39.32 -12.25
CA LYS A 467 7.50 -38.48 -12.09
C LYS A 467 7.28 -37.50 -10.91
N ILE A 468 8.34 -37.28 -10.14
CA ILE A 468 8.38 -36.27 -9.08
C ILE A 468 8.75 -34.91 -9.68
N TYR A 469 8.11 -33.84 -9.21
CA TYR A 469 8.38 -32.46 -9.55
C TYR A 469 8.84 -31.74 -8.30
N HIS A 470 9.94 -31.03 -8.40
CA HIS A 470 10.59 -30.37 -7.28
C HIS A 470 10.27 -28.89 -7.22
N HIS A 471 10.48 -28.31 -6.05
CA HIS A 471 10.36 -26.89 -5.74
C HIS A 471 11.53 -26.43 -4.87
N GLY A 472 11.83 -25.14 -4.86
CA GLY A 472 12.66 -24.57 -3.81
C GLY A 472 11.85 -24.45 -2.53
N GLU A 473 12.44 -24.73 -1.37
CA GLU A 473 11.71 -24.75 -0.07
C GLU A 473 11.06 -23.41 0.22
N TYR A 474 11.83 -22.36 0.25
CA TYR A 474 11.33 -21.00 0.43
C TYR A 474 10.24 -20.63 -0.60
N ASN A 475 10.48 -20.89 -1.90
CA ASN A 475 9.53 -20.59 -2.96
C ASN A 475 8.24 -21.39 -2.84
N TYR A 476 8.30 -22.65 -2.46
CA TYR A 476 7.13 -23.47 -2.27
C TYR A 476 6.13 -22.80 -1.35
N TYR A 477 6.58 -22.29 -0.20
CA TYR A 477 5.69 -21.62 0.75
C TYR A 477 5.33 -20.19 0.35
N ILE A 478 6.25 -19.43 -0.25
CA ILE A 478 5.96 -18.08 -0.78
C ILE A 478 4.88 -18.14 -1.86
N ILE A 479 5.01 -19.09 -2.81
CA ILE A 479 4.04 -19.22 -3.90
C ILE A 479 2.74 -19.84 -3.40
N SER A 480 2.78 -20.78 -2.46
CA SER A 480 1.57 -21.34 -1.83
C SER A 480 0.75 -20.26 -1.13
N ALA A 481 1.41 -19.34 -0.41
CA ALA A 481 0.77 -18.20 0.25
C ALA A 481 0.01 -17.32 -0.76
N LEU A 482 0.65 -16.98 -1.87
CA LEU A 482 0.06 -16.18 -2.94
C LEU A 482 -1.04 -16.92 -3.68
N ALA A 483 -0.81 -18.19 -4.04
CA ALA A 483 -1.76 -19.03 -4.78
C ALA A 483 -3.02 -19.38 -3.96
N GLY A 484 -2.92 -19.39 -2.62
CA GLY A 484 -3.96 -19.90 -1.72
C GLY A 484 -4.08 -21.43 -1.73
N LYS A 485 -3.08 -22.12 -2.27
CA LYS A 485 -2.97 -23.58 -2.34
C LYS A 485 -1.53 -24.02 -2.54
N THR A 486 -1.21 -25.22 -2.08
CA THR A 486 0.09 -25.87 -2.35
C THR A 486 0.18 -26.34 -3.80
N ALA A 487 1.38 -26.74 -4.25
CA ALA A 487 1.57 -27.38 -5.56
C ALA A 487 0.76 -28.67 -5.70
N THR A 488 0.52 -29.39 -4.61
CA THR A 488 -0.32 -30.58 -4.56
C THR A 488 -1.83 -30.28 -4.51
N GLY A 489 -2.22 -28.99 -4.46
CA GLY A 489 -3.61 -28.54 -4.49
C GLY A 489 -4.29 -28.43 -3.12
N ALA A 490 -3.57 -28.65 -2.01
CA ALA A 490 -4.13 -28.44 -0.67
C ALA A 490 -4.35 -26.94 -0.41
N SER A 491 -5.52 -26.58 0.13
CA SER A 491 -5.86 -25.19 0.43
C SER A 491 -4.93 -24.58 1.49
N VAL A 492 -4.55 -23.34 1.28
CA VAL A 492 -3.68 -22.55 2.14
C VAL A 492 -4.38 -21.25 2.48
N ASN A 493 -4.28 -20.84 3.74
CA ASN A 493 -4.64 -19.49 4.17
C ASN A 493 -3.39 -18.80 4.72
N ALA A 494 -2.91 -17.79 4.03
CA ALA A 494 -1.80 -16.94 4.44
C ALA A 494 -2.27 -15.55 4.91
N ASP A 495 -3.57 -15.25 4.82
CA ASP A 495 -4.17 -14.02 5.35
C ASP A 495 -4.14 -14.07 6.89
N GLY A 496 -3.07 -13.53 7.45
CA GLY A 496 -2.81 -13.57 8.88
C GLY A 496 -3.59 -12.53 9.68
N ASN A 497 -4.01 -11.45 9.02
CA ASN A 497 -4.76 -10.36 9.64
C ASN A 497 -6.28 -10.44 9.39
N GLY A 498 -6.73 -11.33 8.50
CA GLY A 498 -8.14 -11.57 8.19
C GLY A 498 -8.78 -10.49 7.31
N ASP A 499 -8.00 -9.73 6.55
CA ASP A 499 -8.51 -8.64 5.72
C ASP A 499 -8.94 -9.09 4.31
N GLY A 500 -8.76 -10.36 3.99
CA GLY A 500 -9.10 -10.97 2.71
C GLY A 500 -8.07 -10.71 1.61
N ARG A 501 -6.87 -10.25 1.97
CA ARG A 501 -5.77 -9.94 1.05
C ARG A 501 -4.52 -10.71 1.44
N ILE A 502 -3.55 -10.73 0.53
CA ILE A 502 -2.23 -11.32 0.79
C ILE A 502 -1.17 -10.24 0.54
N SER A 503 -0.56 -9.78 1.59
CA SER A 503 0.56 -8.84 1.55
C SER A 503 1.91 -9.55 1.41
N ALA A 504 2.93 -8.83 0.99
CA ALA A 504 4.30 -9.35 0.92
C ALA A 504 4.81 -9.84 2.28
N ARG A 505 4.43 -9.15 3.36
CA ARG A 505 4.78 -9.55 4.73
C ARG A 505 4.09 -10.85 5.14
N GLU A 506 2.84 -11.03 4.81
CA GLU A 506 2.09 -12.26 5.11
C GLU A 506 2.65 -13.46 4.35
N MET A 507 3.07 -13.28 3.09
CA MET A 507 3.78 -14.32 2.34
C MET A 507 5.06 -14.76 3.08
N HIS A 508 5.87 -13.81 3.56
CA HIS A 508 7.08 -14.11 4.32
C HIS A 508 6.75 -14.79 5.66
N LEU A 509 5.79 -14.30 6.43
CA LEU A 509 5.41 -14.88 7.73
C LEU A 509 4.84 -16.29 7.57
N PHE A 510 4.04 -16.52 6.53
CA PHE A 510 3.54 -17.84 6.20
C PHE A 510 4.68 -18.80 5.87
N MET A 511 5.61 -18.40 5.05
CA MET A 511 6.80 -19.19 4.67
C MET A 511 7.65 -19.47 5.91
N SER A 512 8.10 -18.45 6.64
CA SER A 512 9.02 -18.62 7.77
C SER A 512 8.44 -19.45 8.92
N SER A 513 7.12 -19.54 9.04
CA SER A 513 6.45 -20.42 10.00
C SER A 513 6.46 -21.90 9.61
N ARG A 514 6.85 -22.24 8.39
CA ARG A 514 6.81 -23.59 7.81
C ARG A 514 8.15 -24.08 7.31
N GLU A 515 9.10 -23.15 7.16
CA GLU A 515 10.49 -23.46 6.80
C GLU A 515 11.08 -24.52 7.75
N ASN A 516 11.60 -25.61 7.16
CA ASN A 516 12.10 -26.75 7.91
C ASN A 516 13.51 -27.20 7.45
N GLN A 517 14.06 -26.50 6.42
CA GLN A 517 15.42 -26.75 5.93
C GLN A 517 16.44 -26.00 6.79
N PRO A 518 17.73 -26.39 6.74
CA PRO A 518 18.79 -25.70 7.49
C PRO A 518 19.18 -24.37 6.83
N GLU A 519 18.18 -23.50 6.65
CA GLU A 519 18.31 -22.14 6.15
C GLU A 519 17.53 -21.18 7.06
N THR A 520 17.98 -19.93 7.13
CA THR A 520 17.41 -18.93 8.04
C THR A 520 16.87 -17.77 7.21
N PRO A 521 15.56 -17.75 6.90
CA PRO A 521 14.96 -16.68 6.12
C PRO A 521 15.17 -15.31 6.78
N GLN A 522 15.46 -14.31 5.96
CA GLN A 522 15.69 -12.95 6.41
C GLN A 522 14.62 -12.00 5.87
N ILE A 523 14.37 -10.93 6.60
CA ILE A 523 13.41 -9.90 6.22
C ILE A 523 13.99 -8.51 6.47
N TRP A 524 13.72 -7.58 5.54
CA TRP A 524 13.83 -6.15 5.75
C TRP A 524 12.46 -5.51 5.53
N ASP A 525 11.90 -4.94 6.58
CA ASP A 525 10.59 -4.24 6.54
C ASP A 525 10.54 -3.10 7.57
N ASN A 526 11.64 -2.37 7.71
CA ASN A 526 11.79 -1.34 8.75
C ASN A 526 10.82 -0.15 8.58
N PHE A 527 10.21 -0.02 7.40
CA PHE A 527 9.27 1.05 7.08
C PHE A 527 7.84 0.55 6.88
N GLY A 528 7.56 -0.72 7.22
CA GLY A 528 6.22 -1.31 7.13
C GLY A 528 5.69 -1.48 5.70
N ILE A 529 6.58 -1.47 4.71
CA ILE A 529 6.20 -1.61 3.29
C ILE A 529 5.53 -2.95 3.01
N GLY A 530 5.96 -4.00 3.71
CA GLY A 530 5.48 -5.36 3.50
C GLY A 530 3.97 -5.53 3.70
N ASN A 531 3.40 -4.90 4.73
CA ASN A 531 1.95 -4.92 4.95
C ASN A 531 1.21 -4.13 3.86
N GLY A 532 1.73 -2.96 3.50
CA GLY A 532 1.15 -2.11 2.45
C GLY A 532 1.40 -2.61 1.03
N PHE A 533 2.26 -3.59 0.81
CA PHE A 533 2.48 -4.21 -0.50
C PHE A 533 1.55 -5.42 -0.67
N VAL A 534 0.30 -5.14 -1.02
CA VAL A 534 -0.68 -6.19 -1.32
C VAL A 534 -0.34 -6.83 -2.66
N VAL A 535 -0.18 -8.14 -2.67
CA VAL A 535 0.11 -8.90 -3.89
C VAL A 535 -1.19 -9.46 -4.48
N LYS A 536 -2.12 -9.89 -3.60
CA LYS A 536 -3.43 -10.46 -3.99
C LYS A 536 -4.56 -9.92 -3.15
#